data_030283f905dab3bcc7b5f503196dced6
#
_entry.id   030283f905dab3bcc7b5f503196dced6
#
_cell.length_a   1.000
_cell.length_b   1.000
_cell.length_c   1.000
_cell.angle_alpha   90.00
_cell.angle_beta   90.00
_cell.angle_gamma   90.00
#
_symmetry.space_group_name_H-M   'P 1'
#
loop_
_entity.id
_entity.type
_entity.pdbx_description
1 polymer ?
#
loop_
_entity_poly.entity_id
_entity_poly.type
_entity_poly.pdbx_seq_one_letter_code
_entity_poly.pdbx_strand_id
1 'polypeptide(L)'
;ADLGGHSVGTQFAIFTYKDYDDPVRREDLIRIAIDCWGEVAEHARGAGLSYVFWEPMSIGREFGETIEACLSLQDRLTRAPFAIPMWMMADIDHGDVTSSNPDDFDPYAWARAVPKVSPIMHIKQSLMDKGGHRPFTAEFNAKGRIQPEPLLKAFAEGGAKDNEICLELSFKEREPNDRQVIPQIAESIAFWAPHIDTGVNDLHI
;
A
#
# COMPACT_ATOMS: atom_id res chain seq x y z
N ALA A 1 -0.21 -17.30 -9.62
CA ALA A 1 0.83 -18.27 -9.96
C ALA A 1 0.97 -18.46 -11.47
N ASP A 2 -0.10 -18.77 -12.20
CA ASP A 2 -0.04 -19.05 -13.67
C ASP A 2 0.48 -17.88 -14.51
N LEU A 3 0.35 -16.66 -14.01
CA LEU A 3 0.87 -15.44 -14.64
C LEU A 3 2.24 -15.01 -14.08
N GLY A 4 2.90 -15.86 -13.29
CA GLY A 4 4.18 -15.54 -12.64
C GLY A 4 4.06 -14.74 -11.35
N GLY A 5 2.84 -14.41 -10.88
CA GLY A 5 2.63 -13.76 -9.59
C GLY A 5 2.98 -14.68 -8.42
N HIS A 6 3.55 -14.10 -7.36
CA HIS A 6 3.97 -14.83 -6.15
C HIS A 6 3.16 -14.46 -4.90
N SER A 7 2.26 -13.50 -5.03
CA SER A 7 1.38 -13.03 -3.95
C SER A 7 0.03 -12.58 -4.48
N VAL A 8 -0.93 -12.44 -3.57
CA VAL A 8 -2.27 -11.89 -3.84
C VAL A 8 -2.80 -11.20 -2.60
N GLY A 9 -3.58 -10.16 -2.76
CA GLY A 9 -4.20 -9.48 -1.65
C GLY A 9 -5.22 -8.44 -2.06
N THR A 10 -5.81 -7.80 -1.06
CA THR A 10 -6.79 -6.73 -1.16
C THR A 10 -6.87 -6.02 0.19
N GLN A 11 -7.82 -5.13 0.39
CA GLN A 11 -8.15 -4.54 1.69
C GLN A 11 -8.45 -5.63 2.71
N PHE A 12 -8.15 -5.38 4.00
CA PHE A 12 -8.41 -6.38 5.06
C PHE A 12 -9.89 -6.75 5.15
N ALA A 13 -10.76 -5.75 5.31
CA ALA A 13 -12.22 -5.87 5.34
C ALA A 13 -12.85 -4.49 5.21
N ILE A 14 -14.15 -4.45 4.90
CA ILE A 14 -14.95 -3.23 4.90
C ILE A 14 -16.19 -3.48 5.75
N PHE A 15 -16.34 -2.74 6.86
CA PHE A 15 -17.49 -2.86 7.73
C PHE A 15 -18.50 -1.74 7.47
N THR A 16 -19.74 -1.95 7.89
CA THR A 16 -20.68 -0.83 8.00
C THR A 16 -20.29 0.05 9.17
N TYR A 17 -20.66 1.33 9.15
CA TYR A 17 -20.42 2.21 10.31
C TYR A 17 -21.08 1.65 11.58
N LYS A 18 -22.29 1.08 11.47
CA LYS A 18 -23.00 0.46 12.60
C LYS A 18 -22.20 -0.67 13.25
N ASP A 19 -21.55 -1.51 12.44
CA ASP A 19 -20.76 -2.64 12.95
C ASP A 19 -19.40 -2.16 13.47
N TYR A 20 -18.81 -1.14 12.84
CA TYR A 20 -17.51 -0.59 13.24
C TYR A 20 -17.59 0.21 14.54
N ASP A 21 -18.67 0.98 14.76
CA ASP A 21 -18.86 1.83 15.93
C ASP A 21 -19.23 1.01 17.19
N ASP A 22 -19.70 -0.22 17.05
CA ASP A 22 -19.91 -1.16 18.16
C ASP A 22 -18.61 -1.95 18.43
N PRO A 23 -17.91 -1.70 19.57
CA PRO A 23 -16.63 -2.34 19.84
C PRO A 23 -16.69 -3.87 19.94
N VAL A 24 -17.81 -4.42 20.47
CA VAL A 24 -17.99 -5.86 20.61
C VAL A 24 -18.23 -6.48 19.24
N ARG A 25 -19.12 -5.89 18.49
CA ARG A 25 -19.44 -6.36 17.14
C ARG A 25 -18.23 -6.24 16.20
N ARG A 26 -17.50 -5.13 16.27
CA ARG A 26 -16.27 -4.92 15.51
C ARG A 26 -15.24 -6.01 15.78
N GLU A 27 -15.00 -6.33 17.06
CA GLU A 27 -14.04 -7.37 17.44
C GLU A 27 -14.46 -8.77 16.96
N ASP A 28 -15.76 -9.10 17.04
CA ASP A 28 -16.29 -10.34 16.50
C ASP A 28 -16.08 -10.45 14.99
N LEU A 29 -16.34 -9.37 14.25
CA LEU A 29 -16.16 -9.33 12.80
C LEU A 29 -14.69 -9.36 12.39
N ILE A 30 -13.79 -8.74 13.15
CA ILE A 30 -12.34 -8.86 12.91
C ILE A 30 -11.90 -10.32 13.04
N ARG A 31 -12.37 -11.05 14.04
CA ARG A 31 -12.06 -12.50 14.18
C ARG A 31 -12.57 -13.29 12.98
N ILE A 32 -13.80 -13.04 12.55
CA ILE A 32 -14.36 -13.67 11.34
C ILE A 32 -13.51 -13.33 10.10
N ALA A 33 -13.13 -12.08 9.93
CA ALA A 33 -12.28 -11.67 8.81
C ALA A 33 -10.92 -12.37 8.83
N ILE A 34 -10.29 -12.53 10.00
CA ILE A 34 -9.04 -13.28 10.15
C ILE A 34 -9.24 -14.75 9.76
N ASP A 35 -10.34 -15.39 10.17
CA ASP A 35 -10.66 -16.76 9.79
C ASP A 35 -10.83 -16.89 8.26
N CYS A 36 -11.54 -15.95 7.62
CA CYS A 36 -11.68 -15.90 6.16
C CYS A 36 -10.32 -15.74 5.46
N TRP A 37 -9.44 -14.89 5.99
CA TRP A 37 -8.08 -14.75 5.47
C TRP A 37 -7.25 -16.03 5.65
N GLY A 38 -7.52 -16.83 6.68
CA GLY A 38 -6.96 -18.15 6.85
C GLY A 38 -7.31 -19.11 5.69
N GLU A 39 -8.57 -19.10 5.27
CA GLU A 39 -9.04 -19.87 4.10
C GLU A 39 -8.38 -19.37 2.80
N VAL A 40 -8.27 -18.03 2.63
CA VAL A 40 -7.58 -17.43 1.48
C VAL A 40 -6.10 -17.84 1.46
N ALA A 41 -5.41 -17.79 2.61
CA ALA A 41 -4.01 -18.16 2.72
C ALA A 41 -3.77 -19.66 2.39
N GLU A 42 -4.67 -20.53 2.84
CA GLU A 42 -4.60 -21.96 2.50
C GLU A 42 -4.79 -22.20 0.99
N HIS A 43 -5.77 -21.52 0.39
CA HIS A 43 -6.00 -21.61 -1.06
C HIS A 43 -4.83 -21.05 -1.87
N ALA A 44 -4.29 -19.89 -1.45
CA ALA A 44 -3.12 -19.26 -2.06
C ALA A 44 -1.88 -20.16 -2.00
N ARG A 45 -1.64 -20.81 -0.84
CA ARG A 45 -0.59 -21.82 -0.69
C ARG A 45 -0.75 -22.97 -1.68
N GLY A 46 -1.99 -23.48 -1.80
CA GLY A 46 -2.32 -24.55 -2.75
C GLY A 46 -2.08 -24.15 -4.22
N ALA A 47 -2.24 -22.87 -4.54
CA ALA A 47 -1.94 -22.28 -5.85
C ALA A 47 -0.44 -21.98 -6.08
N GLY A 48 0.43 -22.20 -5.08
CA GLY A 48 1.87 -21.96 -5.18
C GLY A 48 2.30 -20.52 -4.90
N LEU A 49 1.44 -19.71 -4.25
CA LEU A 49 1.80 -18.36 -3.83
C LEU A 49 2.62 -18.42 -2.53
N SER A 50 3.50 -17.43 -2.35
CA SER A 50 4.45 -17.35 -1.22
C SER A 50 3.88 -16.62 -0.02
N TYR A 51 2.96 -15.66 -0.23
CA TYR A 51 2.29 -14.91 0.82
C TYR A 51 0.99 -14.29 0.31
N VAL A 52 0.15 -13.87 1.24
CA VAL A 52 -0.99 -12.98 0.99
C VAL A 52 -0.69 -11.61 1.60
N PHE A 53 -1.36 -10.57 1.12
CA PHE A 53 -1.20 -9.23 1.69
C PHE A 53 -2.54 -8.51 1.85
N TRP A 54 -2.55 -7.54 2.75
CA TRP A 54 -3.65 -6.60 2.91
C TRP A 54 -3.15 -5.17 2.78
N GLU A 55 -4.00 -4.31 2.29
CA GLU A 55 -3.71 -2.89 2.11
C GLU A 55 -4.42 -2.06 3.17
N PRO A 56 -3.69 -1.23 3.94
CA PRO A 56 -4.27 -0.23 4.84
C PRO A 56 -5.03 0.85 4.08
N MET A 57 -6.18 1.25 4.62
CA MET A 57 -7.05 2.24 4.00
C MET A 57 -7.14 3.51 4.85
N SER A 58 -7.61 4.62 4.24
CA SER A 58 -7.70 5.94 4.88
C SER A 58 -8.86 6.10 5.87
N ILE A 59 -9.71 5.09 6.03
CA ILE A 59 -10.96 5.17 6.81
C ILE A 59 -11.02 4.02 7.80
N GLY A 60 -11.28 4.32 9.09
CA GLY A 60 -11.25 3.34 10.18
C GLY A 60 -12.06 2.06 9.91
N ARG A 61 -13.27 2.16 9.35
CA ARG A 61 -14.11 1.00 9.00
C ARG A 61 -13.54 0.11 7.87
N GLU A 62 -12.49 0.58 7.21
CA GLU A 62 -11.75 -0.12 6.14
C GLU A 62 -10.37 -0.57 6.64
N PHE A 63 -10.03 -0.22 7.87
CA PHE A 63 -8.84 -0.60 8.63
C PHE A 63 -7.50 -0.01 8.16
N GLY A 64 -6.68 0.35 9.15
CA GLY A 64 -5.32 0.79 8.94
C GLY A 64 -5.15 2.28 8.66
N GLU A 65 -6.13 3.10 9.03
CA GLU A 65 -6.19 4.55 8.81
C GLU A 65 -5.12 5.36 9.55
N THR A 66 -4.60 4.81 10.65
CA THR A 66 -3.49 5.38 11.42
C THR A 66 -2.31 4.40 11.48
N ILE A 67 -1.10 4.91 11.69
CA ILE A 67 0.09 4.08 11.84
C ILE A 67 -0.08 3.08 12.99
N GLU A 68 -0.65 3.50 14.12
CA GLU A 68 -0.90 2.64 15.28
C GLU A 68 -1.91 1.53 14.95
N ALA A 69 -3.07 1.88 14.37
CA ALA A 69 -4.10 0.92 13.99
C ALA A 69 -3.58 -0.10 12.98
N CYS A 70 -2.82 0.37 11.99
CA CYS A 70 -2.19 -0.40 10.96
C CYS A 70 -1.21 -1.44 11.54
N LEU A 71 -0.25 -1.00 12.35
CA LEU A 71 0.74 -1.90 12.95
C LEU A 71 0.12 -2.86 13.97
N SER A 72 -0.90 -2.42 14.72
CA SER A 72 -1.64 -3.27 15.65
C SER A 72 -2.38 -4.41 14.95
N LEU A 73 -3.06 -4.10 13.84
CA LEU A 73 -3.70 -5.14 13.03
C LEU A 73 -2.69 -6.08 12.41
N GLN A 74 -1.59 -5.56 11.83
CA GLN A 74 -0.53 -6.38 11.26
C GLN A 74 0.09 -7.34 12.29
N ASP A 75 0.29 -6.89 13.52
CA ASP A 75 0.81 -7.76 14.60
C ASP A 75 -0.18 -8.91 14.91
N ARG A 76 -1.49 -8.65 14.91
CA ARG A 76 -2.51 -9.72 15.04
C ARG A 76 -2.46 -10.71 13.88
N LEU A 77 -2.35 -10.22 12.64
CA LEU A 77 -2.28 -11.05 11.43
C LEU A 77 -1.00 -11.89 11.40
N THR A 78 0.11 -11.33 11.85
CA THR A 78 1.39 -12.05 11.95
C THR A 78 1.34 -13.23 12.95
N ARG A 79 0.54 -13.10 14.01
CA ARG A 79 0.36 -14.17 15.01
C ARG A 79 -0.71 -15.19 14.64
N ALA A 80 -1.53 -14.90 13.64
CA ALA A 80 -2.56 -15.81 13.18
C ALA A 80 -1.93 -17.05 12.51
N PRO A 81 -2.50 -18.25 12.67
CA PRO A 81 -1.93 -19.49 12.15
C PRO A 81 -2.21 -19.69 10.66
N PHE A 82 -1.83 -18.72 9.85
CA PHE A 82 -2.00 -18.78 8.40
C PHE A 82 -1.05 -19.79 7.75
N ALA A 83 -1.50 -20.44 6.70
CA ALA A 83 -0.73 -21.44 5.95
C ALA A 83 0.48 -20.86 5.21
N ILE A 84 0.42 -19.58 4.86
CA ILE A 84 1.51 -18.74 4.34
C ILE A 84 1.46 -17.38 5.03
N PRO A 85 2.56 -16.63 5.10
CA PRO A 85 2.59 -15.32 5.76
C PRO A 85 1.53 -14.35 5.19
N MET A 86 0.96 -13.53 6.07
CA MET A 86 0.16 -12.36 5.67
C MET A 86 0.94 -11.10 5.99
N TRP A 87 1.30 -10.36 4.95
CA TRP A 87 2.03 -9.12 5.03
C TRP A 87 1.13 -7.92 4.75
N MET A 88 1.63 -6.76 5.07
CA MET A 88 1.03 -5.50 4.64
C MET A 88 1.55 -5.14 3.23
N MET A 89 0.72 -4.50 2.44
CA MET A 89 1.12 -3.70 1.28
C MET A 89 0.71 -2.25 1.58
N ALA A 90 1.63 -1.50 2.16
CA ALA A 90 1.31 -0.15 2.61
C ALA A 90 1.35 0.84 1.45
N ASP A 91 0.23 1.56 1.26
CA ASP A 91 0.27 2.84 0.58
C ASP A 91 0.70 3.90 1.60
N ILE A 92 1.81 4.55 1.35
CA ILE A 92 2.38 5.53 2.29
C ILE A 92 1.57 6.83 2.41
N ASP A 93 0.54 6.99 1.58
CA ASP A 93 -0.28 8.21 1.50
C ASP A 93 -1.78 7.94 1.66
N HIS A 94 -2.14 6.84 2.34
CA HIS A 94 -3.51 6.48 2.73
C HIS A 94 -3.87 6.84 4.18
N GLY A 95 -3.06 7.63 4.88
CA GLY A 95 -3.33 7.98 6.26
C GLY A 95 -4.58 8.85 6.48
N ASP A 96 -5.15 8.81 7.69
CA ASP A 96 -6.32 9.60 8.07
C ASP A 96 -5.98 11.09 8.21
N VAL A 97 -6.40 11.88 7.25
CA VAL A 97 -6.23 13.35 7.25
C VAL A 97 -7.00 14.07 8.37
N THR A 98 -7.87 13.36 9.07
CA THR A 98 -8.64 13.91 10.21
C THR A 98 -8.03 13.53 11.57
N SER A 99 -6.97 12.71 11.59
CA SER A 99 -6.27 12.34 12.81
C SER A 99 -5.69 13.56 13.52
N SER A 100 -5.72 13.53 14.84
CA SER A 100 -5.04 14.53 15.68
C SER A 100 -3.51 14.36 15.71
N ASN A 101 -3.00 13.21 15.27
CA ASN A 101 -1.59 12.93 15.12
C ASN A 101 -1.15 13.25 13.69
N PRO A 102 -0.28 14.27 13.47
CA PRO A 102 0.13 14.65 12.13
C PRO A 102 0.92 13.54 11.39
N ASP A 103 1.53 12.60 12.10
CA ASP A 103 2.27 11.50 11.50
C ASP A 103 1.33 10.55 10.72
N ASP A 104 0.05 10.48 11.08
CA ASP A 104 -0.91 9.59 10.43
C ASP A 104 -1.26 10.01 8.98
N PHE A 105 -0.94 11.23 8.58
CA PHE A 105 -1.09 11.70 7.20
C PHE A 105 0.21 12.27 6.61
N ASP A 106 1.35 12.00 7.26
CA ASP A 106 2.68 12.26 6.71
C ASP A 106 3.23 11.02 6.01
N PRO A 107 3.38 11.01 4.67
CA PRO A 107 3.90 9.85 3.93
C PRO A 107 5.32 9.45 4.36
N TYR A 108 6.09 10.37 4.87
CA TYR A 108 7.44 10.08 5.36
C TYR A 108 7.44 9.43 6.74
N ALA A 109 6.43 9.71 7.58
CA ALA A 109 6.21 8.98 8.82
C ALA A 109 5.79 7.53 8.55
N TRP A 110 4.85 7.32 7.62
CA TRP A 110 4.48 5.99 7.15
C TRP A 110 5.69 5.23 6.57
N ALA A 111 6.48 5.87 5.71
CA ALA A 111 7.70 5.30 5.14
C ALA A 111 8.72 4.85 6.20
N ARG A 112 8.78 5.52 7.35
CA ARG A 112 9.60 5.08 8.48
C ARG A 112 8.97 3.94 9.28
N ALA A 113 7.65 3.88 9.36
CA ALA A 113 6.95 2.95 10.25
C ALA A 113 6.81 1.54 9.69
N VAL A 114 6.55 1.40 8.38
CA VAL A 114 6.02 0.15 7.81
C VAL A 114 7.02 -0.78 7.09
N PRO A 115 8.26 -0.42 6.72
CA PRO A 115 9.09 -1.25 5.82
C PRO A 115 9.34 -2.68 6.30
N LYS A 116 9.40 -2.89 7.63
CA LYS A 116 9.67 -4.21 8.21
C LYS A 116 8.50 -5.20 8.07
N VAL A 117 7.31 -4.71 7.80
CA VAL A 117 6.07 -5.49 7.72
C VAL A 117 5.35 -5.34 6.38
N SER A 118 5.92 -4.56 5.47
CA SER A 118 5.39 -4.27 4.15
C SER A 118 6.43 -4.56 3.08
N PRO A 119 6.52 -5.78 2.56
CA PRO A 119 7.48 -6.12 1.51
C PRO A 119 7.23 -5.37 0.19
N ILE A 120 5.98 -4.97 -0.06
CA ILE A 120 5.59 -4.13 -1.19
C ILE A 120 5.01 -2.83 -0.64
N MET A 121 5.41 -1.71 -1.21
CA MET A 121 4.91 -0.38 -0.82
C MET A 121 4.36 0.33 -2.04
N HIS A 122 3.13 0.79 -1.95
CA HIS A 122 2.53 1.67 -2.93
C HIS A 122 3.05 3.09 -2.78
N ILE A 123 3.41 3.68 -3.90
CA ILE A 123 3.73 5.11 -3.98
C ILE A 123 2.98 5.76 -5.14
N LYS A 124 2.65 7.00 -4.95
CA LYS A 124 1.95 7.85 -5.92
C LYS A 124 2.37 9.29 -5.72
N GLN A 125 2.28 10.11 -6.74
CA GLN A 125 2.43 11.54 -6.48
C GLN A 125 1.11 12.11 -5.96
N SER A 126 1.17 12.82 -4.85
CA SER A 126 0.03 13.49 -4.26
C SER A 126 0.33 14.96 -4.01
N LEU A 127 -0.72 15.76 -3.99
CA LEU A 127 -0.61 17.19 -3.76
C LEU A 127 -0.88 17.50 -2.28
N MET A 128 -0.24 18.51 -1.75
CA MET A 128 -0.37 18.94 -0.35
C MET A 128 -1.82 19.20 0.08
N ASP A 129 -2.64 19.70 -0.84
CA ASP A 129 -4.00 20.15 -0.56
C ASP A 129 -5.10 19.16 -1.01
N LYS A 130 -4.76 18.18 -1.84
CA LYS A 130 -5.77 17.33 -2.50
C LYS A 130 -5.47 15.84 -2.51
N GLY A 131 -4.31 15.43 -2.01
CA GLY A 131 -3.89 14.04 -2.16
C GLY A 131 -3.89 13.56 -3.62
N GLY A 132 -4.31 12.35 -3.85
CA GLY A 132 -4.57 11.75 -5.18
C GLY A 132 -3.52 10.74 -5.61
N HIS A 133 -3.88 9.92 -6.61
CA HIS A 133 -3.04 8.87 -7.20
C HIS A 133 -2.46 9.35 -8.53
N ARG A 134 -1.59 10.35 -8.48
CA ARG A 134 -1.10 11.02 -9.67
C ARG A 134 0.21 10.40 -10.16
N PRO A 135 0.46 10.42 -11.48
CA PRO A 135 1.76 10.01 -12.03
C PRO A 135 2.86 11.00 -11.64
N PHE A 136 4.08 10.51 -11.61
CA PHE A 136 5.28 11.32 -11.33
C PHE A 136 5.76 12.05 -12.59
N THR A 137 4.91 12.91 -13.13
CA THR A 137 5.26 13.78 -14.26
C THR A 137 5.85 15.10 -13.80
N ALA A 138 6.55 15.82 -14.66
CA ALA A 138 7.14 17.13 -14.34
C ALA A 138 6.10 18.10 -13.75
N GLU A 139 4.86 18.09 -14.29
CA GLU A 139 3.78 18.93 -13.79
C GLU A 139 3.40 18.60 -12.34
N PHE A 140 3.21 17.32 -12.02
CA PHE A 140 2.80 16.90 -10.69
C PHE A 140 3.96 16.92 -9.70
N ASN A 141 5.18 16.60 -10.14
CA ASN A 141 6.38 16.65 -9.30
C ASN A 141 6.70 18.07 -8.82
N ALA A 142 6.41 19.08 -9.62
CA ALA A 142 6.59 20.50 -9.23
C ALA A 142 5.71 20.94 -8.04
N LYS A 143 4.61 20.24 -7.77
CA LYS A 143 3.62 20.57 -6.73
C LYS A 143 3.41 19.43 -5.73
N GLY A 144 3.99 18.27 -6.03
CA GLY A 144 3.79 17.04 -5.29
C GLY A 144 4.66 16.97 -4.04
N ARG A 145 4.18 16.24 -3.06
CA ARG A 145 4.88 16.08 -1.78
C ARG A 145 5.79 14.87 -1.71
N ILE A 146 5.69 13.94 -2.66
CA ILE A 146 6.53 12.73 -2.68
C ILE A 146 7.78 13.01 -3.52
N GLN A 147 8.93 12.95 -2.86
CA GLN A 147 10.24 13.16 -3.48
C GLN A 147 11.15 11.95 -3.22
N PRO A 148 11.91 11.47 -4.23
CA PRO A 148 12.69 10.23 -4.11
C PRO A 148 13.68 10.21 -2.94
N GLU A 149 14.59 11.17 -2.86
CA GLU A 149 15.65 11.17 -1.85
C GLU A 149 15.12 11.19 -0.41
N PRO A 150 14.19 12.10 -0.01
CA PRO A 150 13.61 12.07 1.33
C PRO A 150 12.83 10.80 1.62
N LEU A 151 12.13 10.25 0.60
CA LEU A 151 11.34 9.03 0.78
C LEU A 151 12.23 7.82 1.00
N LEU A 152 13.25 7.62 0.16
CA LEU A 152 14.18 6.51 0.29
C LEU A 152 14.98 6.60 1.61
N LYS A 153 15.31 7.82 2.05
CA LYS A 153 15.89 8.03 3.37
C LYS A 153 14.94 7.57 4.48
N ALA A 154 13.66 7.93 4.42
CA ALA A 154 12.67 7.51 5.40
C ALA A 154 12.48 5.99 5.40
N PHE A 155 12.44 5.34 4.25
CA PHE A 155 12.43 3.87 4.14
C PHE A 155 13.65 3.23 4.79
N ALA A 156 14.84 3.74 4.52
CA ALA A 156 16.08 3.24 5.11
C ALA A 156 16.10 3.39 6.64
N GLU A 157 15.66 4.54 7.16
CA GLU A 157 15.49 4.79 8.60
C GLU A 157 14.49 3.82 9.23
N GLY A 158 13.41 3.45 8.51
CA GLY A 158 12.44 2.43 8.90
C GLY A 158 12.94 0.99 8.84
N GLY A 159 14.11 0.78 8.23
CA GLY A 159 14.76 -0.52 8.10
C GLY A 159 14.37 -1.29 6.84
N ALA A 160 13.98 -0.59 5.78
CA ALA A 160 13.83 -1.16 4.45
C ALA A 160 15.12 -1.83 3.97
N LYS A 161 14.99 -2.94 3.25
CA LYS A 161 16.11 -3.68 2.64
C LYS A 161 15.79 -3.97 1.18
N ASP A 162 15.06 -5.04 0.92
CA ASP A 162 14.68 -5.52 -0.41
C ASP A 162 13.18 -5.30 -0.66
N ASN A 163 12.64 -4.14 -0.21
CA ASN A 163 11.24 -3.83 -0.39
C ASN A 163 10.97 -3.40 -1.84
N GLU A 164 9.89 -3.91 -2.39
CA GLU A 164 9.41 -3.50 -3.71
C GLU A 164 8.64 -2.19 -3.63
N ILE A 165 8.86 -1.31 -4.59
CA ILE A 165 8.09 -0.06 -4.75
C ILE A 165 7.18 -0.24 -5.96
N CYS A 166 5.88 -0.15 -5.74
CA CYS A 166 4.85 -0.23 -6.76
C CYS A 166 4.21 1.15 -7.01
N LEU A 167 4.19 1.58 -8.26
CA LEU A 167 3.53 2.83 -8.64
C LEU A 167 2.02 2.60 -8.71
N GLU A 168 1.27 3.17 -7.75
CA GLU A 168 -0.19 3.13 -7.74
C GLU A 168 -0.78 4.38 -8.40
N LEU A 169 -0.95 4.33 -9.70
CA LEU A 169 -1.36 5.47 -10.52
C LEU A 169 -2.81 5.33 -10.98
N SER A 170 -3.60 6.40 -10.85
CA SER A 170 -4.99 6.45 -11.32
C SER A 170 -5.15 7.42 -12.49
N PHE A 171 -5.78 6.94 -13.53
CA PHE A 171 -6.05 7.70 -14.74
C PHE A 171 -7.56 7.82 -14.96
N LYS A 172 -8.01 8.96 -15.48
CA LYS A 172 -9.41 9.12 -15.87
C LYS A 172 -9.66 8.37 -17.17
N GLU A 173 -10.68 7.53 -17.19
CA GLU A 173 -11.09 6.71 -18.34
C GLU A 173 -11.81 7.54 -19.42
N ARG A 174 -11.17 8.61 -19.93
CA ARG A 174 -11.74 9.46 -20.98
C ARG A 174 -10.66 10.19 -21.75
N GLU A 175 -10.86 10.30 -23.06
CA GLU A 175 -10.09 11.20 -23.92
C GLU A 175 -10.06 12.64 -23.34
N PRO A 176 -8.93 13.34 -23.37
CA PRO A 176 -7.64 12.92 -23.96
C PRO A 176 -6.74 12.08 -23.00
N ASN A 177 -7.21 11.73 -21.80
CA ASN A 177 -6.38 11.11 -20.76
C ASN A 177 -5.90 9.70 -21.16
N ASP A 178 -6.74 8.92 -21.87
CA ASP A 178 -6.36 7.56 -22.29
C ASP A 178 -5.08 7.54 -23.12
N ARG A 179 -4.85 8.57 -23.95
CA ARG A 179 -3.63 8.71 -24.75
C ARG A 179 -2.41 9.08 -23.94
N GLN A 180 -2.60 9.57 -22.71
CA GLN A 180 -1.51 9.99 -21.83
C GLN A 180 -1.08 8.89 -20.87
N VAL A 181 -1.82 7.80 -20.74
CA VAL A 181 -1.54 6.73 -19.75
C VAL A 181 -0.12 6.20 -19.93
N ILE A 182 0.20 5.68 -21.11
CA ILE A 182 1.54 5.09 -21.36
C ILE A 182 2.66 6.13 -21.24
N PRO A 183 2.58 7.33 -21.87
CA PRO A 183 3.59 8.37 -21.66
C PRO A 183 3.79 8.74 -20.19
N GLN A 184 2.72 8.88 -19.40
CA GLN A 184 2.82 9.26 -17.99
C GLN A 184 3.38 8.14 -17.11
N ILE A 185 3.08 6.89 -17.41
CA ILE A 185 3.74 5.74 -16.76
C ILE A 185 5.24 5.75 -17.08
N ALA A 186 5.60 5.91 -18.34
CA ALA A 186 7.01 5.96 -18.75
C ALA A 186 7.77 7.12 -18.09
N GLU A 187 7.15 8.31 -18.00
CA GLU A 187 7.73 9.45 -17.29
C GLU A 187 7.90 9.18 -15.79
N SER A 188 6.91 8.52 -15.17
CA SER A 188 6.98 8.14 -13.76
C SER A 188 8.11 7.15 -13.48
N ILE A 189 8.28 6.15 -14.33
CA ILE A 189 9.40 5.19 -14.24
C ILE A 189 10.74 5.93 -14.43
N ALA A 190 10.84 6.79 -15.44
CA ALA A 190 12.06 7.56 -15.70
C ALA A 190 12.43 8.51 -14.53
N PHE A 191 11.43 9.03 -13.81
CA PHE A 191 11.66 9.85 -12.62
C PHE A 191 12.28 9.05 -11.46
N TRP A 192 11.86 7.79 -11.27
CA TRP A 192 12.34 6.94 -10.18
C TRP A 192 13.60 6.15 -10.53
N ALA A 193 13.84 5.81 -11.80
CA ALA A 193 14.95 4.97 -12.27
C ALA A 193 16.35 5.41 -11.78
N PRO A 194 16.68 6.70 -11.61
CA PRO A 194 17.99 7.10 -11.09
C PRO A 194 18.20 6.77 -9.61
N HIS A 195 17.13 6.45 -8.86
CA HIS A 195 17.14 6.33 -7.41
C HIS A 195 16.95 4.89 -6.92
N ILE A 196 16.38 4.02 -7.75
CA ILE A 196 16.04 2.63 -7.38
C ILE A 196 16.43 1.68 -8.51
N ASP A 197 16.63 0.40 -8.18
CA ASP A 197 16.70 -0.65 -9.21
C ASP A 197 15.26 -0.89 -9.73
N THR A 198 15.05 -0.59 -10.99
CA THR A 198 13.72 -0.71 -11.60
C THR A 198 13.38 -2.13 -12.05
N GLY A 199 14.33 -3.06 -11.97
CA GLY A 199 14.14 -4.43 -12.49
C GLY A 199 13.88 -4.50 -14.01
N VAL A 200 13.93 -3.36 -14.71
CA VAL A 200 13.51 -3.20 -16.11
C VAL A 200 14.65 -3.53 -17.10
N ASN A 201 15.82 -3.95 -16.61
CA ASN A 201 16.98 -4.22 -17.47
C ASN A 201 16.73 -5.31 -18.53
N ASP A 202 15.64 -6.07 -18.43
CA ASP A 202 15.29 -7.15 -19.35
C ASP A 202 13.97 -6.93 -20.13
N LEU A 203 13.29 -5.80 -19.96
CA LEU A 203 12.11 -5.49 -20.76
C LEU A 203 12.52 -4.79 -22.06
N HIS A 204 12.74 -5.57 -23.10
CA HIS A 204 12.74 -5.07 -24.47
C HIS A 204 11.30 -4.65 -24.84
N ILE A 205 10.97 -3.36 -24.72
CA ILE A 205 9.74 -2.77 -25.24
C ILE A 205 9.97 -2.32 -26.68
#